data_72e2c13e79612623c7a22b3ab9b9cb2b
#
_entry.id   72e2c13e79612623c7a22b3ab9b9cb2b
#
_cell.length_a   1.000
_cell.length_b   1.000
_cell.length_c   1.000
_cell.angle_alpha   90.00
_cell.angle_beta   90.00
_cell.angle_gamma   90.00
#
_symmetry.space_group_name_H-M   'P 1'
#
loop_
_entity.id
_entity.type
_entity.pdbx_description
1 polymer ?
#
loop_
_entity_poly.entity_id
_entity_poly.type
_entity_poly.pdbx_seq_one_letter_code
_entity_poly.pdbx_strand_id
1 'polypeptide(L)'
;MKHYFITAMCICLIALAGCNKASADNYTENAKAKAELAARYPDAVNVNWVSKNGYSIAKFNRLATRAHKSEYDFSVWFTRSGDWCMTESEVTYDALPLAVRTAFEASEYAGWEIDDIDKIERIGMETFYVIEVETKASNIEKEAELYYSADGVLIKVTSGYDSDYDYEDYLPSDIPSAIESFINDRYPGAVIVDSEYDDEEIEVEIIHNGRGKDVYFSSNNEWLRTEWDVRKSELPAAVLTQVNTAYPSWKIDDAEFMETPSGEWFVIELEKGEAEVKIRITADGVIL
;
A
#
# COMPACT_ATOMS: atom_id res chain seq x y z
N MET A 1 2.80 -58.23 29.90
CA MET A 1 3.35 -57.34 30.92
C MET A 1 3.01 -55.90 30.49
N LYS A 2 2.10 -55.27 31.23
CA LYS A 2 1.61 -53.92 30.94
C LYS A 2 2.42 -52.98 31.83
N HIS A 3 3.18 -52.06 31.25
CA HIS A 3 3.84 -50.98 31.97
C HIS A 3 2.94 -49.75 32.01
N TYR A 4 2.48 -49.43 33.20
CA TYR A 4 1.78 -48.16 33.46
C TYR A 4 2.83 -47.08 33.75
N PHE A 5 2.86 -46.03 32.92
CA PHE A 5 3.60 -44.82 33.23
C PHE A 5 2.72 -43.91 34.08
N ILE A 6 3.17 -43.65 35.28
CA ILE A 6 2.56 -42.68 36.20
C ILE A 6 3.10 -41.32 35.82
N THR A 7 2.25 -40.44 35.29
CA THR A 7 2.57 -39.05 35.01
C THR A 7 2.42 -38.24 36.29
N ALA A 8 3.51 -37.77 36.86
CA ALA A 8 3.52 -36.87 37.97
C ALA A 8 3.05 -35.47 37.52
N MET A 9 1.92 -35.04 38.07
CA MET A 9 1.35 -33.72 37.85
C MET A 9 2.08 -32.73 38.74
N CYS A 10 3.04 -31.95 38.17
CA CYS A 10 3.62 -30.80 38.81
C CYS A 10 2.60 -29.67 38.81
N ILE A 11 2.07 -29.36 39.99
CA ILE A 11 1.28 -28.15 40.22
C ILE A 11 2.28 -26.98 40.34
N CYS A 12 2.47 -26.24 39.24
CA CYS A 12 3.13 -24.94 39.30
C CYS A 12 2.16 -23.90 39.84
N LEU A 13 2.39 -23.47 41.07
CA LEU A 13 1.81 -22.25 41.61
C LEU A 13 2.30 -21.07 40.73
N ILE A 14 1.41 -20.58 39.86
CA ILE A 14 1.64 -19.30 39.17
C ILE A 14 1.36 -18.21 40.20
N ALA A 15 2.43 -17.63 40.75
CA ALA A 15 2.36 -16.37 41.43
C ALA A 15 1.82 -15.33 40.43
N LEU A 16 0.67 -14.75 40.73
CA LEU A 16 0.15 -13.55 40.08
C LEU A 16 1.13 -12.39 40.37
N ALA A 17 2.21 -12.32 39.59
CA ALA A 17 2.95 -11.09 39.43
C ALA A 17 2.04 -10.11 38.67
N GLY A 18 1.70 -9.02 39.31
CA GLY A 18 0.83 -8.00 38.77
C GLY A 18 1.30 -7.59 37.38
N CYS A 19 0.34 -7.51 36.44
CA CYS A 19 0.51 -6.74 35.23
C CYS A 19 0.90 -5.32 35.66
N ASN A 20 2.19 -5.03 35.60
CA ASN A 20 2.61 -3.66 35.45
C ASN A 20 1.98 -3.24 34.09
N LYS A 21 0.97 -2.38 34.15
CA LYS A 21 0.62 -1.53 33.02
C LYS A 21 1.96 -0.99 32.52
N ALA A 22 2.30 -1.32 31.27
CA ALA A 22 3.34 -0.62 30.56
C ALA A 22 3.10 0.85 30.84
N SER A 23 4.08 1.51 31.46
CA SER A 23 4.04 2.93 31.70
C SER A 23 3.74 3.56 30.36
N ALA A 24 2.61 4.28 30.27
CA ALA A 24 2.43 5.23 29.19
C ALA A 24 3.74 6.05 29.18
N ASP A 25 4.52 5.91 28.13
CA ASP A 25 5.68 6.75 27.91
C ASP A 25 5.21 8.17 28.16
N ASN A 26 5.90 8.91 29.05
CA ASN A 26 5.58 10.30 29.33
C ASN A 26 5.79 11.05 28.01
N TYR A 27 4.76 11.06 27.16
CA TYR A 27 4.74 11.79 25.92
C TYR A 27 4.90 13.28 26.26
N THR A 28 6.12 13.79 26.07
CA THR A 28 6.38 15.23 26.17
C THR A 28 6.02 15.82 24.81
N GLU A 29 4.83 16.42 24.77
CA GLU A 29 4.31 17.05 23.56
C GLU A 29 5.35 18.01 22.95
N ASN A 30 5.70 17.75 21.66
CA ASN A 30 6.65 18.58 20.96
C ASN A 30 6.06 19.98 20.68
N ALA A 31 6.61 21.01 21.31
CA ALA A 31 6.12 22.38 21.17
C ALA A 31 6.16 22.90 19.72
N LYS A 32 7.15 22.47 18.93
CA LYS A 32 7.25 22.80 17.50
C LYS A 32 6.14 22.13 16.70
N ALA A 33 5.89 20.83 16.91
CA ALA A 33 4.79 20.12 16.28
C ALA A 33 3.44 20.78 16.55
N LYS A 34 3.19 21.20 17.81
CA LYS A 34 1.97 21.93 18.16
C LYS A 34 1.86 23.27 17.44
N ALA A 35 2.94 24.03 17.36
CA ALA A 35 2.93 25.31 16.65
C ALA A 35 2.69 25.11 15.14
N GLU A 36 3.27 24.07 14.57
CA GLU A 36 3.09 23.76 13.16
C GLU A 36 1.68 23.26 12.86
N LEU A 37 1.12 22.39 13.72
CA LEU A 37 -0.27 21.97 13.63
C LEU A 37 -1.21 23.18 13.65
N ALA A 38 -1.05 24.08 14.63
CA ALA A 38 -1.89 25.27 14.75
C ALA A 38 -1.77 26.23 13.55
N ALA A 39 -0.61 26.27 12.91
CA ALA A 39 -0.40 27.08 11.71
C ALA A 39 -1.05 26.46 10.46
N ARG A 40 -0.98 25.11 10.32
CA ARG A 40 -1.58 24.38 9.18
C ARG A 40 -3.09 24.21 9.30
N TYR A 41 -3.56 23.93 10.51
CA TYR A 41 -4.96 23.61 10.82
C TYR A 41 -5.48 24.47 11.97
N PRO A 42 -5.67 25.79 11.75
CA PRO A 42 -6.13 26.71 12.79
C PRO A 42 -7.57 26.44 13.27
N ASP A 43 -8.32 25.63 12.53
CA ASP A 43 -9.69 25.19 12.82
C ASP A 43 -9.76 23.76 13.41
N ALA A 44 -8.61 23.16 13.76
CA ALA A 44 -8.57 21.85 14.40
C ALA A 44 -9.27 21.88 15.77
N VAL A 45 -10.13 20.88 16.01
CA VAL A 45 -10.84 20.67 17.28
C VAL A 45 -10.67 19.24 17.75
N ASN A 46 -10.84 19.01 19.05
CA ASN A 46 -10.70 17.69 19.68
C ASN A 46 -9.34 17.04 19.44
N VAL A 47 -8.26 17.84 19.43
CA VAL A 47 -6.92 17.37 19.12
C VAL A 47 -6.45 16.39 20.21
N ASN A 48 -6.19 15.16 19.79
CA ASN A 48 -5.59 14.11 20.60
C ASN A 48 -4.16 13.84 20.09
N TRP A 49 -3.18 13.90 20.98
CA TRP A 49 -1.79 13.64 20.65
C TRP A 49 -1.39 12.24 21.08
N VAL A 50 -0.81 11.48 20.16
CA VAL A 50 -0.22 10.17 20.42
C VAL A 50 1.22 10.14 19.94
N SER A 51 2.00 9.15 20.39
CA SER A 51 3.37 8.92 19.93
C SER A 51 3.48 7.48 19.42
N LYS A 52 4.09 7.31 18.26
CA LYS A 52 4.35 6.00 17.66
C LYS A 52 5.74 6.05 16.99
N ASN A 53 6.60 5.10 17.26
CA ASN A 53 7.93 4.93 16.65
C ASN A 53 8.81 6.20 16.57
N GLY A 54 8.65 7.10 17.57
CA GLY A 54 9.40 8.36 17.64
C GLY A 54 8.74 9.54 16.92
N TYR A 55 7.62 9.32 16.26
CA TYR A 55 6.78 10.38 15.71
C TYR A 55 5.80 10.92 16.74
N SER A 56 5.39 12.17 16.55
CA SER A 56 4.26 12.80 17.24
C SER A 56 3.08 12.88 16.29
N ILE A 57 1.94 12.30 16.65
CA ILE A 57 0.76 12.25 15.79
C ILE A 57 -0.36 13.07 16.44
N ALA A 58 -0.89 14.04 15.69
CA ALA A 58 -2.08 14.79 16.09
C ALA A 58 -3.29 14.23 15.36
N LYS A 59 -4.21 13.59 16.09
CA LYS A 59 -5.51 13.13 15.56
C LYS A 59 -6.57 14.16 15.94
N PHE A 60 -7.37 14.64 14.99
CA PHE A 60 -8.35 15.70 15.23
C PHE A 60 -9.45 15.76 14.18
N ASN A 61 -10.48 16.55 14.47
CA ASN A 61 -11.54 16.92 13.54
C ASN A 61 -11.44 18.41 13.19
N ARG A 62 -12.04 18.83 12.09
CA ARG A 62 -12.16 20.25 11.74
C ARG A 62 -13.59 20.75 11.95
N LEU A 63 -13.73 22.03 12.28
CA LEU A 63 -15.05 22.64 12.48
C LEU A 63 -15.98 22.56 11.26
N ALA A 64 -15.43 22.50 10.06
CA ALA A 64 -16.16 22.48 8.81
C ALA A 64 -16.50 21.06 8.30
N THR A 65 -15.87 20.02 8.87
CA THR A 65 -16.15 18.64 8.47
C THR A 65 -17.36 18.12 9.25
N ARG A 66 -18.23 17.38 8.57
CA ARG A 66 -19.26 16.59 9.26
C ARG A 66 -18.58 15.30 9.74
N ALA A 67 -19.07 14.78 10.85
CA ALA A 67 -18.60 13.48 11.36
C ALA A 67 -18.67 12.43 10.24
N HIS A 68 -17.53 11.91 9.91
CA HIS A 68 -17.34 10.74 9.08
C HIS A 68 -17.45 9.46 9.93
N LYS A 69 -17.08 8.34 9.40
CA LYS A 69 -17.18 7.03 10.06
C LYS A 69 -16.14 6.87 11.17
N SER A 70 -14.96 7.47 10.99
CA SER A 70 -13.86 7.42 11.95
C SER A 70 -14.05 8.39 13.13
N GLU A 71 -13.36 8.11 14.25
CA GLU A 71 -13.35 9.00 15.42
C GLU A 71 -12.70 10.35 15.12
N TYR A 72 -11.71 10.36 14.23
CA TYR A 72 -10.95 11.55 13.79
C TYR A 72 -10.86 11.60 12.28
N ASP A 73 -11.15 12.77 11.68
CA ASP A 73 -11.07 12.98 10.23
C ASP A 73 -9.62 13.21 9.74
N PHE A 74 -8.67 13.47 10.66
CA PHE A 74 -7.29 13.80 10.34
C PHE A 74 -6.31 13.13 11.29
N SER A 75 -5.21 12.61 10.73
CA SER A 75 -4.00 12.20 11.45
C SER A 75 -2.80 12.92 10.84
N VAL A 76 -2.12 13.76 11.62
CA VAL A 76 -0.97 14.55 11.15
C VAL A 76 0.28 14.12 11.90
N TRP A 77 1.27 13.67 11.14
CA TRP A 77 2.51 13.09 11.62
C TRP A 77 3.63 14.12 11.61
N PHE A 78 4.37 14.16 12.69
CA PHE A 78 5.54 15.03 12.86
C PHE A 78 6.73 14.21 13.31
N THR A 79 7.90 14.51 12.77
CA THR A 79 9.17 13.91 13.17
C THR A 79 9.45 14.17 14.64
N ARG A 80 10.47 13.50 15.19
CA ARG A 80 10.96 13.77 16.56
C ARG A 80 11.38 15.24 16.77
N SER A 81 11.86 15.92 15.73
CA SER A 81 12.21 17.35 15.74
C SER A 81 10.98 18.27 15.68
N GLY A 82 9.80 17.73 15.40
CA GLY A 82 8.53 18.44 15.29
C GLY A 82 8.26 19.03 13.89
N ASP A 83 8.98 18.55 12.88
CA ASP A 83 8.73 18.89 11.49
C ASP A 83 7.56 18.04 10.97
N TRP A 84 6.66 18.63 10.18
CA TRP A 84 5.61 17.90 9.51
C TRP A 84 6.20 16.94 8.47
N CYS A 85 5.68 15.73 8.42
CA CYS A 85 6.09 14.73 7.43
C CYS A 85 4.93 14.14 6.63
N MET A 86 3.77 13.89 7.26
CA MET A 86 2.62 13.30 6.58
C MET A 86 1.30 13.82 7.15
N THR A 87 0.27 13.85 6.33
CA THR A 87 -1.13 14.04 6.72
C THR A 87 -1.98 12.99 6.01
N GLU A 88 -2.70 12.23 6.80
CA GLU A 88 -3.81 11.40 6.42
C GLU A 88 -5.10 12.15 6.69
N SER A 89 -6.02 12.14 5.76
CA SER A 89 -7.31 12.80 5.92
C SER A 89 -8.42 12.07 5.19
N GLU A 90 -9.47 11.72 5.94
CA GLU A 90 -10.69 11.19 5.36
C GLU A 90 -11.36 12.24 4.48
N VAL A 91 -11.75 11.87 3.25
CA VAL A 91 -12.36 12.76 2.29
C VAL A 91 -13.61 12.14 1.68
N THR A 92 -14.54 12.99 1.23
CA THR A 92 -15.72 12.51 0.52
C THR A 92 -15.43 12.21 -0.94
N TYR A 93 -16.22 11.34 -1.57
CA TYR A 93 -16.10 11.03 -3.00
C TYR A 93 -16.11 12.29 -3.88
N ASP A 94 -16.95 13.28 -3.56
CA ASP A 94 -17.03 14.53 -4.32
C ASP A 94 -15.77 15.40 -4.17
N ALA A 95 -14.96 15.20 -3.13
CA ALA A 95 -13.71 15.91 -2.91
C ALA A 95 -12.53 15.30 -3.67
N LEU A 96 -12.67 14.07 -4.19
CA LEU A 96 -11.66 13.44 -5.04
C LEU A 96 -11.41 14.27 -6.32
N PRO A 97 -10.18 14.31 -6.82
CA PRO A 97 -9.88 14.84 -8.15
C PRO A 97 -10.74 14.17 -9.21
N LEU A 98 -11.15 14.94 -10.23
CA LEU A 98 -11.97 14.40 -11.32
C LEU A 98 -11.28 13.21 -12.01
N ALA A 99 -9.96 13.24 -12.14
CA ALA A 99 -9.18 12.17 -12.75
C ALA A 99 -9.30 10.87 -11.95
N VAL A 100 -9.21 10.93 -10.61
CA VAL A 100 -9.38 9.77 -9.73
C VAL A 100 -10.79 9.20 -9.84
N ARG A 101 -11.84 10.05 -9.78
CA ARG A 101 -13.22 9.59 -9.94
C ARG A 101 -13.45 8.93 -11.29
N THR A 102 -12.92 9.52 -12.37
CA THR A 102 -13.04 8.95 -13.72
C THR A 102 -12.33 7.59 -13.83
N ALA A 103 -11.15 7.46 -13.24
CA ALA A 103 -10.40 6.21 -13.22
C ALA A 103 -11.14 5.12 -12.42
N PHE A 104 -11.63 5.46 -11.23
CA PHE A 104 -12.43 4.56 -10.40
C PHE A 104 -13.70 4.11 -11.13
N GLU A 105 -14.47 5.02 -11.71
CA GLU A 105 -15.71 4.72 -12.47
C GLU A 105 -15.46 3.83 -13.70
N ALA A 106 -14.24 3.84 -14.24
CA ALA A 106 -13.82 3.00 -15.37
C ALA A 106 -13.20 1.66 -14.93
N SER A 107 -12.96 1.46 -13.64
CA SER A 107 -12.35 0.25 -13.09
C SER A 107 -13.36 -0.91 -12.95
N GLU A 108 -12.87 -2.10 -12.72
CA GLU A 108 -13.70 -3.26 -12.36
C GLU A 108 -14.39 -3.12 -11.00
N TYR A 109 -13.92 -2.21 -10.16
CA TYR A 109 -14.46 -1.90 -8.83
C TYR A 109 -15.57 -0.86 -8.84
N ALA A 110 -15.94 -0.28 -9.98
CA ALA A 110 -16.97 0.77 -10.09
C ALA A 110 -18.36 0.38 -9.54
N GLY A 111 -18.62 -0.92 -9.43
CA GLY A 111 -19.90 -1.46 -8.90
C GLY A 111 -19.83 -1.87 -7.44
N TRP A 112 -18.69 -1.70 -6.76
CA TRP A 112 -18.52 -2.01 -5.35
C TRP A 112 -18.97 -0.84 -4.48
N GLU A 113 -19.33 -1.12 -3.23
CA GLU A 113 -19.66 -0.10 -2.24
C GLU A 113 -18.37 0.53 -1.73
N ILE A 114 -18.32 1.86 -1.70
CA ILE A 114 -17.19 2.59 -1.13
C ILE A 114 -17.42 2.65 0.38
N ASP A 115 -16.48 2.13 1.16
CA ASP A 115 -16.51 2.16 2.61
C ASP A 115 -15.85 3.43 3.15
N ASP A 116 -14.62 3.72 2.72
CA ASP A 116 -13.89 4.92 3.12
C ASP A 116 -13.01 5.47 2.00
N ILE A 117 -12.55 6.71 2.15
CA ILE A 117 -11.63 7.35 1.21
C ILE A 117 -10.65 8.20 1.97
N ASP A 118 -9.37 7.86 1.86
CA ASP A 118 -8.28 8.61 2.45
C ASP A 118 -7.47 9.38 1.41
N LYS A 119 -7.03 10.55 1.83
CA LYS A 119 -6.04 11.36 1.12
C LYS A 119 -4.75 11.39 1.93
N ILE A 120 -3.66 10.97 1.33
CA ILE A 120 -2.34 10.92 1.95
C ILE A 120 -1.43 11.98 1.33
N GLU A 121 -1.05 12.98 2.11
CA GLU A 121 -0.11 14.05 1.74
C GLU A 121 1.20 13.87 2.48
N ARG A 122 2.32 13.88 1.77
CA ARG A 122 3.66 13.65 2.32
C ARG A 122 4.64 14.72 1.88
N ILE A 123 5.64 15.00 2.71
CA ILE A 123 6.66 15.98 2.36
C ILE A 123 7.56 15.43 1.25
N GLY A 124 7.65 16.18 0.14
CA GLY A 124 8.56 15.83 -0.97
C GLY A 124 8.11 14.64 -1.84
N MET A 125 6.95 14.07 -1.58
CA MET A 125 6.41 12.93 -2.31
C MET A 125 5.06 13.25 -2.95
N GLU A 126 4.62 12.39 -3.89
CA GLU A 126 3.32 12.50 -4.52
C GLU A 126 2.19 12.28 -3.51
N THR A 127 1.10 13.04 -3.70
CA THR A 127 -0.15 12.81 -2.98
C THR A 127 -0.90 11.67 -3.64
N PHE A 128 -1.38 10.72 -2.85
CA PHE A 128 -2.24 9.66 -3.35
C PHE A 128 -3.56 9.59 -2.58
N TYR A 129 -4.52 8.86 -3.13
CA TYR A 129 -5.84 8.62 -2.57
C TYR A 129 -6.05 7.12 -2.45
N VAL A 130 -6.54 6.67 -1.32
CA VAL A 130 -6.94 5.28 -1.10
C VAL A 130 -8.45 5.24 -1.10
N ILE A 131 -9.04 4.39 -1.95
CA ILE A 131 -10.48 4.15 -1.98
C ILE A 131 -10.70 2.72 -1.48
N GLU A 132 -11.25 2.60 -0.29
CA GLU A 132 -11.65 1.33 0.29
C GLU A 132 -13.01 0.92 -0.27
N VAL A 133 -13.09 -0.28 -0.80
CA VAL A 133 -14.30 -0.79 -1.43
C VAL A 133 -14.64 -2.19 -0.95
N GLU A 134 -15.93 -2.46 -0.82
CA GLU A 134 -16.46 -3.77 -0.46
C GLU A 134 -17.52 -4.27 -1.44
N THR A 135 -17.64 -5.58 -1.58
CA THR A 135 -18.77 -6.19 -2.28
C THR A 135 -19.23 -7.45 -1.58
N LYS A 136 -20.56 -7.66 -1.56
CA LYS A 136 -21.22 -8.84 -1.02
C LYS A 136 -21.85 -9.66 -2.15
N ALA A 137 -21.02 -10.28 -2.97
CA ALA A 137 -21.48 -11.14 -4.07
C ALA A 137 -21.61 -12.59 -3.59
N SER A 138 -22.80 -13.18 -3.74
CA SER A 138 -23.06 -14.63 -3.46
C SER A 138 -22.67 -15.11 -2.05
N ASN A 139 -22.86 -14.27 -1.01
CA ASN A 139 -22.47 -14.50 0.40
C ASN A 139 -20.94 -14.57 0.62
N ILE A 140 -20.14 -14.11 -0.32
CA ILE A 140 -18.70 -13.89 -0.15
C ILE A 140 -18.50 -12.38 -0.08
N GLU A 141 -18.00 -11.91 1.05
CA GLU A 141 -17.55 -10.53 1.23
C GLU A 141 -16.13 -10.45 0.67
N LYS A 142 -15.90 -9.46 -0.18
CA LYS A 142 -14.58 -9.14 -0.70
C LYS A 142 -14.35 -7.66 -0.46
N GLU A 143 -13.14 -7.34 -0.07
CA GLU A 143 -12.66 -6.00 0.22
C GLU A 143 -11.40 -5.72 -0.58
N ALA A 144 -11.18 -4.48 -0.96
CA ALA A 144 -9.97 -4.04 -1.63
C ALA A 144 -9.71 -2.57 -1.33
N GLU A 145 -8.43 -2.20 -1.30
CA GLU A 145 -7.96 -0.83 -1.29
C GLU A 145 -7.35 -0.48 -2.64
N LEU A 146 -7.79 0.63 -3.19
CA LEU A 146 -7.38 1.12 -4.50
C LEU A 146 -6.57 2.40 -4.34
N TYR A 147 -5.28 2.35 -4.64
CA TYR A 147 -4.35 3.46 -4.48
C TYR A 147 -4.24 4.24 -5.78
N TYR A 148 -4.67 5.50 -5.78
CA TYR A 148 -4.66 6.37 -6.96
C TYR A 148 -3.79 7.60 -6.76
N SER A 149 -2.95 7.95 -7.75
CA SER A 149 -2.34 9.28 -7.80
C SER A 149 -3.40 10.36 -8.03
N ALA A 150 -3.06 11.63 -7.78
CA ALA A 150 -3.95 12.76 -8.04
C ALA A 150 -4.38 12.87 -9.52
N ASP A 151 -3.56 12.36 -10.44
CA ASP A 151 -3.83 12.31 -11.88
C ASP A 151 -4.68 11.09 -12.30
N GLY A 152 -5.13 10.27 -11.34
CA GLY A 152 -6.01 9.11 -11.57
C GLY A 152 -5.27 7.88 -12.10
N VAL A 153 -3.98 7.78 -11.91
CA VAL A 153 -3.23 6.54 -12.19
C VAL A 153 -3.47 5.58 -11.02
N LEU A 154 -3.95 4.37 -11.32
CA LEU A 154 -4.00 3.30 -10.32
C LEU A 154 -2.56 2.84 -10.07
N ILE A 155 -2.10 2.99 -8.84
CA ILE A 155 -0.75 2.66 -8.39
C ILE A 155 -0.71 1.18 -8.05
N LYS A 156 -1.55 0.75 -7.13
CA LYS A 156 -1.70 -0.64 -6.69
C LYS A 156 -3.10 -0.95 -6.18
N VAL A 157 -3.38 -2.24 -6.03
CA VAL A 157 -4.58 -2.77 -5.38
C VAL A 157 -4.14 -3.77 -4.32
N THR A 158 -4.69 -3.66 -3.11
CA THR A 158 -4.52 -4.66 -2.06
C THR A 158 -5.84 -5.39 -1.79
N SER A 159 -5.78 -6.66 -1.41
CA SER A 159 -6.97 -7.46 -1.08
C SER A 159 -7.26 -7.39 0.41
N GLY A 160 -8.48 -7.01 0.77
CA GLY A 160 -8.86 -6.71 2.14
C GLY A 160 -8.38 -5.34 2.56
N TYR A 161 -8.86 -4.87 3.71
CA TYR A 161 -8.33 -3.69 4.36
C TYR A 161 -8.33 -3.88 5.88
N ASP A 162 -7.48 -3.11 6.56
CA ASP A 162 -7.44 -3.04 8.02
C ASP A 162 -7.96 -1.66 8.45
N SER A 163 -9.13 -1.62 9.04
CA SER A 163 -9.76 -0.36 9.48
C SER A 163 -8.94 0.41 10.54
N ASP A 164 -7.96 -0.25 11.15
CA ASP A 164 -7.05 0.36 12.11
C ASP A 164 -5.69 0.78 11.47
N TYR A 165 -5.54 0.60 10.14
CA TYR A 165 -4.35 0.98 9.41
C TYR A 165 -4.13 2.50 9.46
N ASP A 166 -2.92 2.93 9.74
CA ASP A 166 -2.58 4.35 9.96
C ASP A 166 -1.53 4.87 8.96
N TYR A 167 -1.33 4.16 7.87
CA TYR A 167 -0.40 4.52 6.78
C TYR A 167 1.04 4.82 7.26
N GLU A 168 1.48 4.25 8.41
CA GLU A 168 2.84 4.44 8.92
C GLU A 168 3.91 4.01 7.91
N ASP A 169 3.62 2.96 7.15
CA ASP A 169 4.53 2.41 6.13
C ASP A 169 4.79 3.40 4.99
N TYR A 170 3.88 4.38 4.80
CA TYR A 170 4.03 5.46 3.83
C TYR A 170 4.71 6.72 4.35
N LEU A 171 5.27 6.68 5.57
CA LEU A 171 6.07 7.81 6.05
C LEU A 171 7.28 8.02 5.15
N PRO A 172 7.59 9.29 4.77
CA PRO A 172 8.70 9.57 3.88
C PRO A 172 9.99 8.93 4.35
N SER A 173 10.63 8.16 3.51
CA SER A 173 11.94 7.55 3.72
C SER A 173 13.01 8.22 2.85
N ASP A 174 14.26 8.19 3.33
CA ASP A 174 15.39 8.71 2.55
C ASP A 174 15.79 7.67 1.49
N ILE A 175 15.53 7.98 0.21
CA ILE A 175 15.95 7.13 -0.91
C ILE A 175 17.40 7.41 -1.25
N PRO A 176 18.28 6.39 -1.35
CA PRO A 176 19.66 6.59 -1.76
C PRO A 176 19.78 7.31 -3.11
N SER A 177 20.62 8.32 -3.20
CA SER A 177 20.81 9.12 -4.42
C SER A 177 21.22 8.29 -5.66
N ALA A 178 21.84 7.13 -5.45
CA ALA A 178 22.16 6.19 -6.53
C ALA A 178 20.89 5.58 -7.14
N ILE A 179 19.89 5.26 -6.31
CA ILE A 179 18.58 4.75 -6.73
C ILE A 179 17.80 5.85 -7.44
N GLU A 180 17.73 7.07 -6.88
CA GLU A 180 17.09 8.21 -7.55
C GLU A 180 17.70 8.50 -8.93
N SER A 181 19.04 8.45 -9.03
CA SER A 181 19.74 8.64 -10.30
C SER A 181 19.39 7.54 -11.30
N PHE A 182 19.35 6.29 -10.88
CA PHE A 182 18.96 5.16 -11.73
C PHE A 182 17.52 5.33 -12.26
N ILE A 183 16.58 5.69 -11.38
CA ILE A 183 15.17 5.89 -11.76
C ILE A 183 15.06 7.03 -12.77
N ASN A 184 15.72 8.16 -12.52
CA ASN A 184 15.68 9.30 -13.43
C ASN A 184 16.29 8.99 -14.80
N ASP A 185 17.35 8.19 -14.86
CA ASP A 185 18.03 7.82 -16.09
C ASP A 185 17.23 6.78 -16.90
N ARG A 186 16.64 5.78 -16.23
CA ARG A 186 15.92 4.68 -16.88
C ARG A 186 14.48 5.03 -17.18
N TYR A 187 13.82 5.79 -16.30
CA TYR A 187 12.41 6.19 -16.38
C TYR A 187 12.27 7.72 -16.35
N PRO A 188 12.72 8.44 -17.40
CA PRO A 188 12.70 9.89 -17.41
C PRO A 188 11.30 10.45 -17.19
N GLY A 189 11.16 11.33 -16.19
CA GLY A 189 9.87 11.91 -15.80
C GLY A 189 9.03 11.01 -14.89
N ALA A 190 9.59 9.92 -14.39
CA ALA A 190 8.94 9.15 -13.33
C ALA A 190 8.78 9.98 -12.05
N VAL A 191 7.69 9.75 -11.35
CA VAL A 191 7.42 10.31 -10.03
C VAL A 191 7.52 9.17 -9.02
N ILE A 192 8.35 9.33 -7.99
CA ILE A 192 8.46 8.36 -6.91
C ILE A 192 7.24 8.53 -6.00
N VAL A 193 6.54 7.43 -5.75
CA VAL A 193 5.34 7.38 -4.91
C VAL A 193 5.69 6.91 -3.52
N ASP A 194 6.48 5.83 -3.42
CA ASP A 194 6.84 5.22 -2.15
C ASP A 194 8.16 4.47 -2.21
N SER A 195 8.66 4.04 -1.04
CA SER A 195 9.81 3.15 -0.95
C SER A 195 9.79 2.34 0.33
N GLU A 196 9.95 1.03 0.19
CA GLU A 196 10.06 0.08 1.29
C GLU A 196 11.46 -0.53 1.36
N TYR A 197 11.88 -0.81 2.59
CA TYR A 197 13.19 -1.42 2.87
C TYR A 197 12.95 -2.70 3.65
N ASP A 198 13.24 -3.83 3.03
CA ASP A 198 13.38 -5.09 3.75
C ASP A 198 14.87 -5.47 3.90
N ASP A 199 15.16 -6.60 4.56
CA ASP A 199 16.53 -7.00 4.86
C ASP A 199 17.35 -7.33 3.59
N GLU A 200 16.73 -7.60 2.44
CA GLU A 200 17.38 -8.10 1.22
C GLU A 200 17.22 -7.16 0.02
N GLU A 201 16.08 -6.49 -0.09
CA GLU A 201 15.71 -5.66 -1.23
C GLU A 201 15.21 -4.27 -0.79
N ILE A 202 15.34 -3.31 -1.69
CA ILE A 202 14.71 -1.99 -1.58
C ILE A 202 13.72 -1.92 -2.72
N GLU A 203 12.45 -1.76 -2.40
CA GLU A 203 11.38 -1.52 -3.34
C GLU A 203 11.13 -0.02 -3.47
N VAL A 204 10.96 0.47 -4.69
CA VAL A 204 10.57 1.86 -4.96
C VAL A 204 9.41 1.86 -5.93
N GLU A 205 8.25 2.30 -5.46
CA GLU A 205 7.08 2.50 -6.29
C GLU A 205 7.21 3.80 -7.08
N ILE A 206 7.00 3.74 -8.39
CA ILE A 206 7.04 4.91 -9.28
C ILE A 206 5.81 4.98 -10.17
N ILE A 207 5.42 6.19 -10.56
CA ILE A 207 4.52 6.42 -11.69
C ILE A 207 5.34 6.83 -12.90
N HIS A 208 5.27 6.04 -13.97
CA HIS A 208 5.95 6.37 -15.23
C HIS A 208 5.04 6.11 -16.43
N ASN A 209 4.84 7.13 -17.27
CA ASN A 209 3.96 7.08 -18.45
C ASN A 209 2.52 6.65 -18.13
N GLY A 210 1.97 7.14 -17.01
CA GLY A 210 0.60 6.85 -16.57
C GLY A 210 0.40 5.42 -16.07
N ARG A 211 1.45 4.79 -15.54
CA ARG A 211 1.43 3.42 -15.00
C ARG A 211 2.25 3.37 -13.72
N GLY A 212 1.70 2.72 -12.68
CA GLY A 212 2.45 2.30 -11.50
C GLY A 212 3.48 1.24 -11.86
N LYS A 213 4.63 1.27 -11.26
CA LYS A 213 5.70 0.29 -11.42
C LYS A 213 6.47 0.12 -10.13
N ASP A 214 6.85 -1.10 -9.83
CA ASP A 214 7.66 -1.47 -8.68
C ASP A 214 9.08 -1.74 -9.14
N VAL A 215 10.03 -0.96 -8.63
CA VAL A 215 11.45 -1.01 -9.01
C VAL A 215 12.25 -1.54 -7.83
N TYR A 216 12.85 -2.72 -8.00
CA TYR A 216 13.56 -3.43 -6.94
C TYR A 216 15.07 -3.29 -7.07
N PHE A 217 15.70 -3.01 -5.95
CA PHE A 217 17.14 -2.90 -5.82
C PHE A 217 17.65 -3.83 -4.72
N SER A 218 18.90 -4.29 -4.85
CA SER A 218 19.59 -4.96 -3.76
C SER A 218 19.94 -3.97 -2.63
N SER A 219 20.29 -4.48 -1.47
CA SER A 219 20.84 -3.68 -0.35
C SER A 219 22.09 -2.87 -0.71
N ASN A 220 22.74 -3.16 -1.85
CA ASN A 220 23.84 -2.37 -2.40
C ASN A 220 23.41 -1.35 -3.46
N ASN A 221 22.12 -1.08 -3.60
CA ASN A 221 21.51 -0.18 -4.59
C ASN A 221 21.69 -0.64 -6.06
N GLU A 222 21.92 -1.94 -6.31
CA GLU A 222 21.99 -2.49 -7.66
C GLU A 222 20.58 -2.86 -8.11
N TRP A 223 20.15 -2.39 -9.29
CA TRP A 223 18.85 -2.73 -9.85
C TRP A 223 18.72 -4.22 -10.13
N LEU A 224 17.65 -4.81 -9.61
CA LEU A 224 17.34 -6.23 -9.73
C LEU A 224 16.28 -6.49 -10.80
N ARG A 225 15.16 -5.76 -10.71
CA ARG A 225 14.01 -5.88 -11.62
C ARG A 225 13.13 -4.65 -11.53
N THR A 226 12.26 -4.51 -12.53
CA THR A 226 11.08 -3.64 -12.49
C THR A 226 9.89 -4.44 -12.98
N GLU A 227 8.78 -4.34 -12.28
CA GLU A 227 7.55 -5.06 -12.63
C GLU A 227 6.35 -4.12 -12.61
N TRP A 228 5.30 -4.48 -13.36
CA TRP A 228 4.03 -3.76 -13.37
C TRP A 228 2.93 -4.61 -13.99
N ASP A 229 1.71 -4.36 -13.55
CA ASP A 229 0.51 -5.02 -14.06
C ASP A 229 0.23 -4.67 -15.52
N VAL A 230 -0.21 -5.66 -16.27
CA VAL A 230 -0.62 -5.54 -17.68
C VAL A 230 -2.01 -6.12 -17.87
N ARG A 231 -2.92 -5.32 -18.39
CA ARG A 231 -4.24 -5.84 -18.72
C ARG A 231 -4.14 -6.87 -19.85
N LYS A 232 -5.00 -7.87 -19.82
CA LYS A 232 -5.09 -8.88 -20.89
C LYS A 232 -5.17 -8.29 -22.31
N SER A 233 -5.81 -7.13 -22.45
CA SER A 233 -5.91 -6.42 -23.74
C SER A 233 -4.59 -5.81 -24.22
N GLU A 234 -3.60 -5.68 -23.35
CA GLU A 234 -2.27 -5.13 -23.64
C GLU A 234 -1.26 -6.22 -23.98
N LEU A 235 -1.61 -7.49 -23.70
CA LEU A 235 -0.74 -8.62 -24.03
C LEU A 235 -0.56 -8.77 -25.55
N PRO A 236 0.68 -9.02 -26.04
CA PRO A 236 0.94 -9.27 -27.44
C PRO A 236 0.12 -10.45 -28.00
N ALA A 237 -0.30 -10.36 -29.24
CA ALA A 237 -1.07 -11.44 -29.91
C ALA A 237 -0.32 -12.79 -29.92
N ALA A 238 1.01 -12.79 -29.99
CA ALA A 238 1.83 -13.99 -29.91
C ALA A 238 1.71 -14.67 -28.55
N VAL A 239 1.73 -13.88 -27.46
CA VAL A 239 1.52 -14.36 -26.09
C VAL A 239 0.15 -15.00 -25.94
N LEU A 240 -0.92 -14.29 -26.33
CA LEU A 240 -2.30 -14.81 -26.25
C LEU A 240 -2.47 -16.11 -27.08
N THR A 241 -1.86 -16.17 -28.25
CA THR A 241 -1.91 -17.37 -29.12
C THR A 241 -1.22 -18.55 -28.47
N GLN A 242 -0.03 -18.34 -27.89
CA GLN A 242 0.73 -19.38 -27.24
C GLN A 242 0.05 -19.89 -25.97
N VAL A 243 -0.46 -18.98 -25.13
CA VAL A 243 -1.23 -19.35 -23.93
C VAL A 243 -2.45 -20.21 -24.30
N ASN A 244 -3.25 -19.79 -25.26
CA ASN A 244 -4.40 -20.57 -25.71
C ASN A 244 -4.01 -21.95 -26.27
N THR A 245 -2.84 -22.07 -26.90
CA THR A 245 -2.33 -23.33 -27.46
C THR A 245 -1.82 -24.28 -26.39
N ALA A 246 -1.01 -23.76 -25.48
CA ALA A 246 -0.36 -24.57 -24.43
C ALA A 246 -1.31 -24.90 -23.27
N TYR A 247 -2.26 -24.00 -22.97
CA TYR A 247 -3.20 -24.10 -21.88
C TYR A 247 -4.65 -23.96 -22.32
N PRO A 248 -5.17 -24.89 -23.15
CA PRO A 248 -6.53 -24.81 -23.66
C PRO A 248 -7.54 -24.91 -22.50
N SER A 249 -8.51 -23.98 -22.47
CA SER A 249 -9.56 -23.86 -21.44
C SER A 249 -9.08 -23.36 -20.08
N TRP A 250 -7.87 -22.82 -19.98
CA TRP A 250 -7.45 -21.99 -18.87
C TRP A 250 -7.79 -20.52 -19.15
N LYS A 251 -8.04 -19.77 -18.10
CA LYS A 251 -8.25 -18.32 -18.20
C LYS A 251 -6.99 -17.62 -17.72
N ILE A 252 -6.68 -16.50 -18.31
CA ILE A 252 -5.71 -15.56 -17.75
C ILE A 252 -6.42 -14.84 -16.60
N ASP A 253 -5.92 -15.03 -15.41
CA ASP A 253 -6.38 -14.37 -14.20
C ASP A 253 -5.62 -13.06 -14.00
N ASP A 254 -4.29 -13.14 -14.02
CA ASP A 254 -3.42 -11.99 -13.89
C ASP A 254 -2.27 -12.01 -14.89
N ALA A 255 -1.67 -10.83 -15.15
CA ALA A 255 -0.52 -10.68 -16.02
C ALA A 255 0.33 -9.48 -15.61
N GLU A 256 1.62 -9.74 -15.41
CA GLU A 256 2.64 -8.74 -15.10
C GLU A 256 3.69 -8.69 -16.21
N PHE A 257 4.26 -7.52 -16.42
CA PHE A 257 5.48 -7.40 -17.25
C PHE A 257 6.69 -7.21 -16.34
N MET A 258 7.74 -7.93 -16.61
CA MET A 258 8.97 -7.91 -15.83
C MET A 258 10.17 -7.54 -16.68
N GLU A 259 10.91 -6.52 -16.25
CA GLU A 259 12.23 -6.14 -16.79
C GLU A 259 13.33 -6.54 -15.80
N THR A 260 14.41 -7.10 -16.29
CA THR A 260 15.60 -7.44 -15.49
C THR A 260 16.89 -7.14 -16.26
N PRO A 261 18.07 -7.15 -15.62
CA PRO A 261 19.36 -7.05 -16.33
C PRO A 261 19.58 -8.15 -17.38
N SER A 262 18.89 -9.29 -17.26
CA SER A 262 19.03 -10.44 -18.15
C SER A 262 18.00 -10.52 -19.28
N GLY A 263 16.98 -9.67 -19.25
CA GLY A 263 15.91 -9.65 -20.26
C GLY A 263 14.55 -9.28 -19.68
N GLU A 264 13.55 -9.38 -20.54
CA GLU A 264 12.18 -9.00 -20.22
C GLU A 264 11.19 -10.08 -20.65
N TRP A 265 10.10 -10.25 -19.90
CA TRP A 265 9.06 -11.23 -20.17
C TRP A 265 7.76 -10.86 -19.44
N PHE A 266 6.67 -11.51 -19.84
CA PHE A 266 5.43 -11.50 -19.07
C PHE A 266 5.41 -12.66 -18.09
N VAL A 267 4.91 -12.41 -16.88
CA VAL A 267 4.47 -13.42 -15.93
C VAL A 267 2.96 -13.48 -16.03
N ILE A 268 2.42 -14.64 -16.36
CA ILE A 268 0.98 -14.80 -16.54
C ILE A 268 0.48 -15.85 -15.58
N GLU A 269 -0.49 -15.47 -14.76
CA GLU A 269 -1.25 -16.37 -13.90
C GLU A 269 -2.45 -16.91 -14.66
N LEU A 270 -2.57 -18.24 -14.67
CA LEU A 270 -3.64 -18.94 -15.35
C LEU A 270 -4.45 -19.74 -14.34
N GLU A 271 -5.78 -19.63 -14.43
CA GLU A 271 -6.72 -20.38 -13.59
C GLU A 271 -7.55 -21.39 -14.38
N LYS A 272 -7.89 -22.52 -13.72
CA LYS A 272 -8.86 -23.49 -14.22
C LYS A 272 -9.53 -24.21 -13.05
N GLY A 273 -10.72 -23.77 -12.67
CA GLY A 273 -11.40 -24.22 -11.46
C GLY A 273 -10.64 -23.78 -10.22
N GLU A 274 -10.13 -24.72 -9.42
CA GLU A 274 -9.29 -24.45 -8.25
C GLU A 274 -7.78 -24.60 -8.54
N ALA A 275 -7.41 -24.84 -9.80
CA ALA A 275 -6.02 -25.00 -10.20
C ALA A 275 -5.46 -23.69 -10.77
N GLU A 276 -4.28 -23.32 -10.32
CA GLU A 276 -3.52 -22.16 -10.74
C GLU A 276 -2.15 -22.56 -11.26
N VAL A 277 -1.62 -21.82 -12.25
CA VAL A 277 -0.26 -21.97 -12.75
C VAL A 277 0.28 -20.61 -13.18
N LYS A 278 1.50 -20.28 -12.78
CA LYS A 278 2.25 -19.12 -13.28
C LYS A 278 3.23 -19.54 -14.36
N ILE A 279 3.24 -18.85 -15.48
CA ILE A 279 4.19 -19.06 -16.58
C ILE A 279 4.96 -17.77 -16.87
N ARG A 280 6.19 -17.93 -17.36
CA ARG A 280 6.97 -16.85 -17.95
C ARG A 280 6.95 -16.99 -19.45
N ILE A 281 6.70 -15.89 -20.16
CA ILE A 281 6.58 -15.90 -21.61
C ILE A 281 7.12 -14.61 -22.22
N THR A 282 7.96 -14.72 -23.23
CA THR A 282 8.49 -13.56 -23.96
C THR A 282 7.43 -12.90 -24.84
N ALA A 283 7.63 -11.66 -25.29
CA ALA A 283 6.69 -10.93 -26.13
C ALA A 283 6.40 -11.59 -27.46
N ASP A 284 7.32 -12.42 -27.97
CA ASP A 284 7.16 -13.24 -29.19
C ASP A 284 6.51 -14.62 -28.94
N GLY A 285 6.09 -14.90 -27.69
CA GLY A 285 5.31 -16.08 -27.34
C GLY A 285 6.14 -17.32 -26.99
N VAL A 286 7.41 -17.17 -26.60
CA VAL A 286 8.22 -18.29 -26.13
C VAL A 286 8.04 -18.46 -24.64
N ILE A 287 7.55 -19.62 -24.21
CA ILE A 287 7.47 -19.98 -22.77
C ILE A 287 8.90 -20.33 -22.29
N LEU A 288 9.31 -19.70 -21.16
CA LEU A 288 10.66 -19.80 -20.59
C LEU A 288 10.78 -20.95 -19.58
#